data_17753cf9b826f0a6fc591437d05cc1e2
#
_entry.id   17753cf9b826f0a6fc591437d05cc1e2
#
_cell.length_a   1.000
_cell.length_b   1.000
_cell.length_c   1.000
_cell.angle_alpha   90.00
_cell.angle_beta   90.00
_cell.angle_gamma   90.00
#
_symmetry.space_group_name_H-M   'P 1'
#
loop_
_entity.id
_entity.type
_entity.pdbx_description
1 polymer ?
#
loop_
_entity_poly.entity_id
_entity_poly.type
_entity_poly.pdbx_seq_one_letter_code
_entity_poly.pdbx_strand_id
1 'polypeptide(L)'
;MSDTQELMKALHQELLRAQTSLSEYELLQALRRAGSPLIPPRPVTDNYQLFRLHFRVFNALYQLRDQLRAEQRAELIISALRIELRPYLRARAGLVVADPLRAYYLDLTQLETTTPEDVANLLNHFWALVNGESELLEALRLLGLDRSADYGQIRRRYRQLASRHHPDHGGSTGRLQAINAAMDTLRRHYGHQPTADARAQARASA
;
A
#
# COMPACT_ATOMS: atom_id res chain seq x y z
N MET A 1 6.41 -17.09 30.10
CA MET A 1 5.43 -16.61 29.09
C MET A 1 6.19 -16.39 27.81
N SER A 2 5.59 -16.66 26.65
CA SER A 2 6.29 -16.35 25.40
C SER A 2 6.31 -14.84 25.13
N ASP A 3 7.32 -14.36 24.43
CA ASP A 3 7.42 -12.94 24.03
C ASP A 3 6.13 -12.46 23.33
N THR A 4 5.52 -13.32 22.53
CA THR A 4 4.25 -13.02 21.87
C THR A 4 3.10 -12.76 22.83
N GLN A 5 2.99 -13.56 23.94
CA GLN A 5 1.94 -13.35 24.95
C GLN A 5 2.14 -12.05 25.73
N GLU A 6 3.39 -11.68 26.01
CA GLU A 6 3.71 -10.41 26.66
C GLU A 6 3.37 -9.23 25.73
N LEU A 7 3.72 -9.36 24.45
CA LEU A 7 3.38 -8.35 23.42
C LEU A 7 1.86 -8.20 23.26
N MET A 8 1.10 -9.33 23.22
CA MET A 8 -0.37 -9.29 23.16
C MET A 8 -0.97 -8.54 24.36
N LYS A 9 -0.46 -8.76 25.57
CA LYS A 9 -0.94 -8.05 26.77
C LYS A 9 -0.64 -6.56 26.68
N ALA A 10 0.59 -6.18 26.29
CA ALA A 10 0.96 -4.78 26.14
C ALA A 10 0.13 -4.07 25.08
N LEU A 11 -0.06 -4.70 23.91
CA LEU A 11 -0.94 -4.19 22.84
C LEU A 11 -2.37 -4.00 23.32
N HIS A 12 -2.93 -5.00 24.01
CA HIS A 12 -4.31 -4.93 24.53
C HIS A 12 -4.48 -3.78 25.52
N GLN A 13 -3.52 -3.58 26.42
CA GLN A 13 -3.55 -2.47 27.39
C GLN A 13 -3.53 -1.10 26.70
N GLU A 14 -2.66 -0.91 25.72
CA GLU A 14 -2.60 0.37 24.99
C GLU A 14 -3.86 0.62 24.16
N LEU A 15 -4.44 -0.42 23.54
CA LEU A 15 -5.69 -0.32 22.81
C LEU A 15 -6.90 -0.01 23.71
N LEU A 16 -6.90 -0.52 24.95
CA LEU A 16 -7.94 -0.17 25.95
C LEU A 16 -7.82 1.28 26.44
N ARG A 17 -6.59 1.82 26.50
CA ARG A 17 -6.36 3.23 26.88
C ARG A 17 -6.70 4.20 25.75
N ALA A 18 -6.60 3.72 24.51
CA ALA A 18 -6.89 4.56 23.35
C ALA A 18 -8.41 4.81 23.24
N GLN A 19 -8.81 6.08 23.17
CA GLN A 19 -10.21 6.46 22.96
C GLN A 19 -10.59 6.47 21.47
N THR A 20 -9.61 6.37 20.59
CA THR A 20 -9.77 6.39 19.14
C THR A 20 -8.94 5.27 18.50
N SER A 21 -9.14 5.05 17.21
CA SER A 21 -8.28 4.15 16.45
C SER A 21 -6.84 4.67 16.42
N LEU A 22 -5.86 3.79 16.50
CA LEU A 22 -4.43 4.08 16.37
C LEU A 22 -3.92 3.54 15.04
N SER A 23 -2.97 4.25 14.42
CA SER A 23 -2.10 3.67 13.41
C SER A 23 -1.06 2.75 14.05
N GLU A 24 -0.40 1.91 13.26
CA GLU A 24 0.73 1.10 13.76
C GLU A 24 1.81 1.98 14.41
N TYR A 25 2.13 3.10 13.77
CA TYR A 25 3.14 4.02 14.28
C TYR A 25 2.77 4.57 15.67
N GLU A 26 1.53 5.02 15.85
CA GLU A 26 1.04 5.53 17.13
C GLU A 26 1.03 4.45 18.21
N LEU A 27 0.65 3.22 17.85
CA LEU A 27 0.66 2.08 18.76
C LEU A 27 2.08 1.72 19.20
N LEU A 28 3.05 1.70 18.28
CA LEU A 28 4.47 1.51 18.61
C LEU A 28 5.00 2.63 19.51
N GLN A 29 4.58 3.88 19.30
CA GLN A 29 4.95 5.00 20.17
C GLN A 29 4.34 4.86 21.57
N ALA A 30 3.09 4.40 21.68
CA ALA A 30 2.45 4.13 22.96
C ALA A 30 3.19 3.04 23.75
N LEU A 31 3.54 1.92 23.08
CA LEU A 31 4.30 0.83 23.68
C LEU A 31 5.71 1.26 24.13
N ARG A 32 6.39 2.13 23.36
CA ARG A 32 7.68 2.71 23.78
C ARG A 32 7.55 3.57 25.03
N ARG A 33 6.52 4.43 25.06
CA ARG A 33 6.26 5.27 26.26
C ARG A 33 5.91 4.44 27.50
N ALA A 34 5.24 3.31 27.30
CA ALA A 34 4.95 2.34 28.35
C ALA A 34 6.19 1.52 28.79
N GLY A 35 7.34 1.70 28.14
CA GLY A 35 8.57 0.98 28.46
C GLY A 35 8.55 -0.49 28.11
N SER A 36 7.76 -0.90 27.08
CA SER A 36 7.71 -2.30 26.66
C SER A 36 9.09 -2.80 26.22
N PRO A 37 9.64 -3.85 26.84
CA PRO A 37 10.97 -4.38 26.50
C PRO A 37 10.99 -5.06 25.11
N LEU A 38 9.83 -5.38 24.55
CA LEU A 38 9.68 -6.06 23.26
C LEU A 38 9.73 -5.11 22.07
N ILE A 39 9.66 -3.81 22.32
CA ILE A 39 9.70 -2.76 21.30
C ILE A 39 11.01 -1.97 21.44
N PRO A 40 11.80 -1.81 20.35
CA PRO A 40 13.02 -1.02 20.41
C PRO A 40 12.76 0.40 20.96
N PRO A 41 13.59 0.90 21.88
CA PRO A 41 13.38 2.21 22.53
C PRO A 41 13.51 3.38 21.54
N ARG A 42 14.24 3.18 20.45
CA ARG A 42 14.38 4.14 19.34
C ARG A 42 13.68 3.63 18.08
N PRO A 43 13.23 4.52 17.18
CA PRO A 43 12.72 4.14 15.88
C PRO A 43 13.74 3.28 15.12
N VAL A 44 13.25 2.20 14.51
CA VAL A 44 14.05 1.34 13.66
C VAL A 44 14.19 2.01 12.29
N THR A 45 15.41 2.16 11.81
CA THR A 45 15.73 2.78 10.51
C THR A 45 16.10 1.76 9.44
N ASP A 46 16.53 0.57 9.85
CA ASP A 46 16.81 -0.54 8.95
C ASP A 46 15.50 -1.19 8.47
N ASN A 47 15.36 -1.32 7.16
CA ASN A 47 14.13 -1.82 6.53
C ASN A 47 13.80 -3.27 6.90
N TYR A 48 14.81 -4.12 7.02
CA TYR A 48 14.62 -5.51 7.39
C TYR A 48 14.20 -5.65 8.85
N GLN A 49 14.83 -4.91 9.76
CA GLN A 49 14.44 -4.89 11.17
C GLN A 49 13.04 -4.27 11.35
N LEU A 50 12.70 -3.26 10.55
CA LEU A 50 11.35 -2.68 10.54
C LEU A 50 10.31 -3.70 10.08
N PHE A 51 10.58 -4.46 9.01
CA PHE A 51 9.74 -5.56 8.57
C PHE A 51 9.54 -6.61 9.67
N ARG A 52 10.60 -7.02 10.34
CA ARG A 52 10.53 -8.01 11.43
C ARG A 52 9.70 -7.50 12.61
N LEU A 53 9.87 -6.23 12.98
CA LEU A 53 9.08 -5.60 14.05
C LEU A 53 7.60 -5.54 13.66
N HIS A 54 7.30 -5.05 12.47
CA HIS A 54 5.96 -5.00 11.89
C HIS A 54 5.30 -6.39 11.92
N PHE A 55 5.97 -7.40 11.38
CA PHE A 55 5.44 -8.77 11.34
C PHE A 55 5.11 -9.30 12.74
N ARG A 56 6.01 -9.13 13.71
CA ARG A 56 5.79 -9.58 15.11
C ARG A 56 4.61 -8.87 15.75
N VAL A 57 4.46 -7.58 15.54
CA VAL A 57 3.33 -6.79 16.06
C VAL A 57 2.02 -7.26 15.45
N PHE A 58 1.97 -7.44 14.13
CA PHE A 58 0.76 -7.91 13.45
C PHE A 58 0.44 -9.36 13.79
N ASN A 59 1.43 -10.24 13.92
CA ASN A 59 1.21 -11.59 14.43
C ASN A 59 0.54 -11.57 15.81
N ALA A 60 1.03 -10.76 16.74
CA ALA A 60 0.45 -10.62 18.08
C ALA A 60 -0.96 -9.99 18.04
N LEU A 61 -1.21 -9.01 17.16
CA LEU A 61 -2.54 -8.41 16.97
C LEU A 61 -3.56 -9.43 16.43
N TYR A 62 -3.17 -10.25 15.45
CA TYR A 62 -4.06 -11.30 14.91
C TYR A 62 -4.36 -12.38 15.94
N GLN A 63 -3.38 -12.81 16.76
CA GLN A 63 -3.60 -13.72 17.86
C GLN A 63 -4.51 -13.11 18.93
N LEU A 64 -4.30 -11.84 19.30
CA LEU A 64 -5.15 -11.12 20.22
C LEU A 64 -6.60 -11.01 19.71
N ARG A 65 -6.77 -10.71 18.41
CA ARG A 65 -8.09 -10.67 17.77
C ARG A 65 -8.83 -12.01 17.90
N ASP A 66 -8.13 -13.09 17.59
CA ASP A 66 -8.73 -14.43 17.66
C ASP A 66 -9.10 -14.80 19.10
N GLN A 67 -8.26 -14.46 20.07
CA GLN A 67 -8.55 -14.66 21.49
C GLN A 67 -9.77 -13.84 21.93
N LEU A 68 -9.82 -12.55 21.63
CA LEU A 68 -10.94 -11.67 22.02
C LEU A 68 -12.26 -12.10 21.39
N ARG A 69 -12.22 -12.61 20.16
CA ARG A 69 -13.38 -13.18 19.47
C ARG A 69 -13.85 -14.48 20.12
N ALA A 70 -12.93 -15.39 20.43
CA ALA A 70 -13.24 -16.66 21.10
C ALA A 70 -13.88 -16.43 22.49
N GLU A 71 -13.37 -15.41 23.21
CA GLU A 71 -13.89 -14.98 24.51
C GLU A 71 -15.16 -14.11 24.41
N GLN A 72 -15.59 -13.72 23.20
CA GLN A 72 -16.73 -12.82 22.93
C GLN A 72 -16.62 -11.46 23.65
N ARG A 73 -15.41 -10.96 23.87
CA ARG A 73 -15.15 -9.74 24.65
C ARG A 73 -15.09 -8.48 23.79
N ALA A 74 -14.43 -8.56 22.64
CA ALA A 74 -14.27 -7.43 21.74
C ALA A 74 -14.01 -7.88 20.29
N GLU A 75 -14.18 -6.96 19.37
CA GLU A 75 -13.75 -7.07 17.97
C GLU A 75 -12.55 -6.15 17.75
N LEU A 76 -11.45 -6.72 17.24
CA LEU A 76 -10.24 -5.95 16.90
C LEU A 76 -10.17 -5.76 15.39
N ILE A 77 -10.27 -4.51 14.96
CA ILE A 77 -10.06 -4.09 13.56
C ILE A 77 -8.55 -3.87 13.37
N ILE A 78 -7.99 -4.47 12.34
CA ILE A 78 -6.54 -4.44 12.08
C ILE A 78 -6.28 -3.98 10.65
N SER A 79 -5.57 -2.85 10.52
CA SER A 79 -4.88 -2.43 9.30
C SER A 79 -3.69 -1.54 9.70
N ALA A 80 -2.75 -1.25 8.79
CA ALA A 80 -1.58 -0.41 9.10
C ALA A 80 -1.96 1.00 9.58
N LEU A 81 -3.06 1.55 9.06
CA LEU A 81 -3.54 2.90 9.37
C LEU A 81 -4.64 2.94 10.43
N ARG A 82 -5.18 1.78 10.82
CA ARG A 82 -6.31 1.72 11.73
C ARG A 82 -6.30 0.42 12.53
N ILE A 83 -6.00 0.53 13.80
CA ILE A 83 -6.07 -0.55 14.78
C ILE A 83 -7.01 -0.06 15.88
N GLU A 84 -8.11 -0.78 16.11
CA GLU A 84 -9.20 -0.29 16.97
C GLU A 84 -9.94 -1.44 17.65
N LEU A 85 -10.17 -1.32 18.95
CA LEU A 85 -11.08 -2.20 19.70
C LEU A 85 -12.52 -1.71 19.60
N ARG A 86 -13.41 -2.62 19.27
CA ARG A 86 -14.88 -2.37 19.25
C ARG A 86 -15.63 -3.36 20.12
N PRO A 87 -16.83 -3.02 20.59
CA PRO A 87 -17.67 -3.98 21.26
C PRO A 87 -17.97 -5.21 20.39
N TYR A 88 -17.94 -6.38 21.00
CA TYR A 88 -18.31 -7.62 20.31
C TYR A 88 -19.81 -7.63 19.98
N LEU A 89 -20.16 -7.79 18.71
CA LEU A 89 -21.55 -7.85 18.25
C LEU A 89 -21.86 -9.27 17.75
N ARG A 90 -22.64 -10.06 18.51
CA ARG A 90 -23.04 -11.43 18.16
C ARG A 90 -23.68 -11.54 16.76
N ALA A 91 -24.46 -10.52 16.36
CA ALA A 91 -25.12 -10.49 15.06
C ALA A 91 -24.14 -10.42 13.84
N ARG A 92 -22.89 -10.07 14.06
CA ARG A 92 -21.84 -10.02 13.01
C ARG A 92 -20.92 -11.23 13.00
N ALA A 93 -21.02 -12.13 13.98
CA ALA A 93 -20.14 -13.29 14.12
C ALA A 93 -20.21 -14.28 12.93
N GLY A 94 -21.31 -14.27 12.16
CA GLY A 94 -21.49 -15.11 10.98
C GLY A 94 -21.00 -14.51 9.66
N LEU A 95 -20.63 -13.22 9.63
CA LEU A 95 -20.16 -12.50 8.42
C LEU A 95 -18.63 -12.35 8.44
N VAL A 96 -17.91 -13.42 8.71
CA VAL A 96 -16.44 -13.42 8.65
C VAL A 96 -16.03 -13.37 7.18
N VAL A 97 -15.78 -12.17 6.67
CA VAL A 97 -15.05 -12.03 5.40
C VAL A 97 -13.67 -12.63 5.58
N ALA A 98 -13.29 -13.55 4.69
CA ALA A 98 -11.96 -14.14 4.70
C ALA A 98 -10.91 -13.02 4.69
N ASP A 99 -10.07 -13.00 5.71
CA ASP A 99 -8.97 -12.02 5.83
C ASP A 99 -7.66 -12.71 5.40
N PRO A 100 -7.19 -12.49 4.17
CA PRO A 100 -5.99 -13.15 3.66
C PRO A 100 -4.73 -12.75 4.44
N LEU A 101 -4.72 -11.56 5.04
CA LEU A 101 -3.59 -11.09 5.85
C LEU A 101 -3.49 -11.86 7.17
N ARG A 102 -4.60 -12.37 7.70
CA ARG A 102 -4.57 -13.21 8.91
C ARG A 102 -3.72 -14.45 8.70
N ALA A 103 -3.94 -15.19 7.62
CA ALA A 103 -3.17 -16.40 7.34
C ALA A 103 -1.66 -16.07 7.20
N TYR A 104 -1.34 -15.00 6.52
CA TYR A 104 0.04 -14.53 6.33
C TYR A 104 0.74 -14.20 7.66
N TYR A 105 0.14 -13.38 8.52
CA TYR A 105 0.78 -12.98 9.78
C TYR A 105 0.78 -14.08 10.86
N LEU A 106 -0.10 -15.04 10.79
CA LEU A 106 -0.07 -16.19 11.70
C LEU A 106 0.95 -17.26 11.31
N ASP A 107 1.43 -17.24 10.08
CA ASP A 107 2.48 -18.13 9.58
C ASP A 107 3.87 -17.58 9.89
N LEU A 108 4.47 -18.02 11.01
CA LEU A 108 5.79 -17.58 11.43
C LEU A 108 6.92 -17.97 10.45
N THR A 109 6.68 -18.94 9.54
CA THR A 109 7.68 -19.30 8.53
C THR A 109 7.97 -18.14 7.61
N GLN A 110 7.01 -17.23 7.38
CA GLN A 110 7.20 -16.00 6.62
C GLN A 110 8.27 -15.09 7.26
N LEU A 111 8.28 -15.01 8.60
CA LEU A 111 9.30 -14.23 9.33
C LEU A 111 10.68 -14.85 9.27
N GLU A 112 10.77 -16.19 9.22
CA GLU A 112 12.01 -16.94 9.20
C GLU A 112 12.64 -17.00 7.80
N THR A 113 11.80 -17.13 6.77
CA THR A 113 12.24 -17.31 5.38
C THR A 113 12.49 -16.00 4.64
N THR A 114 11.83 -14.89 5.02
CA THR A 114 12.04 -13.59 4.39
C THR A 114 13.44 -13.05 4.69
N THR A 115 14.20 -12.78 3.65
CA THR A 115 15.57 -12.26 3.74
C THR A 115 15.61 -10.72 3.66
N PRO A 116 16.72 -10.07 4.02
CA PRO A 116 16.91 -8.63 3.77
C PRO A 116 16.77 -8.25 2.29
N GLU A 117 17.19 -9.16 1.38
CA GLU A 117 17.09 -8.95 -0.06
C GLU A 117 15.64 -8.98 -0.54
N ASP A 118 14.81 -9.88 0.00
CA ASP A 118 13.38 -9.94 -0.31
C ASP A 118 12.67 -8.64 0.11
N VAL A 119 12.98 -8.12 1.29
CA VAL A 119 12.43 -6.84 1.77
C VAL A 119 12.89 -5.68 0.88
N ALA A 120 14.17 -5.65 0.48
CA ALA A 120 14.69 -4.62 -0.41
C ALA A 120 14.00 -4.69 -1.80
N ASN A 121 13.80 -5.88 -2.35
CA ASN A 121 13.10 -6.09 -3.61
C ASN A 121 11.63 -5.65 -3.55
N LEU A 122 10.93 -5.96 -2.45
CA LEU A 122 9.55 -5.53 -2.23
C LEU A 122 9.44 -4.00 -2.20
N LEU A 123 10.35 -3.32 -1.49
CA LEU A 123 10.39 -1.87 -1.42
C LEU A 123 10.75 -1.24 -2.77
N ASN A 124 11.72 -1.78 -3.48
CA ASN A 124 12.09 -1.31 -4.82
C ASN A 124 10.91 -1.43 -5.80
N HIS A 125 10.20 -2.56 -5.76
CA HIS A 125 9.00 -2.75 -6.57
C HIS A 125 7.90 -1.74 -6.22
N PHE A 126 7.66 -1.52 -4.93
CA PHE A 126 6.71 -0.50 -4.47
C PHE A 126 7.07 0.91 -4.96
N TRP A 127 8.34 1.32 -4.80
CA TRP A 127 8.80 2.62 -5.28
C TRP A 127 8.74 2.76 -6.79
N ALA A 128 9.02 1.69 -7.53
CA ALA A 128 8.87 1.69 -8.99
C ALA A 128 7.40 1.92 -9.41
N LEU A 129 6.45 1.29 -8.71
CA LEU A 129 5.02 1.52 -8.95
C LEU A 129 4.58 2.94 -8.61
N VAL A 130 4.99 3.45 -7.44
CA VAL A 130 4.66 4.81 -6.99
C VAL A 130 5.26 5.87 -7.92
N ASN A 131 6.53 5.72 -8.29
CA ASN A 131 7.21 6.64 -9.21
C ASN A 131 6.59 6.58 -10.62
N GLY A 132 6.30 5.38 -11.12
CA GLY A 132 5.63 5.21 -12.41
C GLY A 132 4.25 5.86 -12.48
N GLU A 133 3.47 5.81 -11.40
CA GLU A 133 2.19 6.51 -11.32
C GLU A 133 2.36 8.03 -11.26
N SER A 134 3.36 8.53 -10.53
CA SER A 134 3.68 9.96 -10.49
C SER A 134 4.11 10.49 -11.86
N GLU A 135 5.03 9.78 -12.55
CA GLU A 135 5.46 10.13 -13.90
C GLU A 135 4.29 10.13 -14.91
N LEU A 136 3.37 9.18 -14.79
CA LEU A 136 2.17 9.11 -15.61
C LEU A 136 1.29 10.35 -15.43
N LEU A 137 1.02 10.74 -14.19
CA LEU A 137 0.19 11.90 -13.88
C LEU A 137 0.83 13.21 -14.35
N GLU A 138 2.15 13.35 -14.19
CA GLU A 138 2.89 14.51 -14.70
C GLU A 138 2.84 14.57 -16.22
N ALA A 139 3.04 13.45 -16.92
CA ALA A 139 2.96 13.38 -18.36
C ALA A 139 1.57 13.75 -18.89
N LEU A 140 0.50 13.27 -18.25
CA LEU A 140 -0.87 13.67 -18.59
C LEU A 140 -1.12 15.16 -18.37
N ARG A 141 -0.69 15.70 -17.20
CA ARG A 141 -0.81 17.14 -16.91
C ARG A 141 -0.07 18.02 -17.92
N LEU A 142 1.13 17.61 -18.32
CA LEU A 142 1.91 18.34 -19.33
C LEU A 142 1.19 18.42 -20.67
N LEU A 143 0.46 17.36 -21.06
CA LEU A 143 -0.41 17.37 -22.23
C LEU A 143 -1.76 18.08 -21.99
N GLY A 144 -2.07 18.50 -20.75
CA GLY A 144 -3.35 19.10 -20.36
C GLY A 144 -4.50 18.08 -20.40
N LEU A 145 -4.21 16.86 -19.97
CA LEU A 145 -5.15 15.74 -19.85
C LEU A 145 -5.27 15.28 -18.40
N ASP A 146 -6.37 14.65 -18.09
CA ASP A 146 -6.61 13.99 -16.79
C ASP A 146 -6.44 12.47 -16.88
N ARG A 147 -6.60 11.78 -15.74
CA ARG A 147 -6.43 10.33 -15.61
C ARG A 147 -7.45 9.51 -16.40
N SER A 148 -8.57 10.10 -16.78
CA SER A 148 -9.64 9.42 -17.55
C SER A 148 -9.37 9.39 -19.06
N ALA A 149 -8.30 10.09 -19.53
CA ALA A 149 -7.98 10.19 -20.93
C ALA A 149 -7.57 8.83 -21.53
N ASP A 150 -8.24 8.46 -22.60
CA ASP A 150 -7.86 7.29 -23.40
C ASP A 150 -6.63 7.55 -24.28
N TYR A 151 -5.99 6.46 -24.75
CA TYR A 151 -4.78 6.58 -25.57
C TYR A 151 -5.00 7.31 -26.89
N GLY A 152 -6.20 7.27 -27.45
CA GLY A 152 -6.57 8.03 -28.65
C GLY A 152 -6.59 9.54 -28.39
N GLN A 153 -7.12 9.96 -27.24
CA GLN A 153 -7.11 11.35 -26.76
C GLN A 153 -5.69 11.83 -26.53
N ILE A 154 -4.85 11.00 -25.87
CA ILE A 154 -3.43 11.29 -25.65
C ILE A 154 -2.71 11.55 -26.98
N ARG A 155 -2.85 10.65 -27.95
CA ARG A 155 -2.22 10.81 -29.28
C ARG A 155 -2.72 12.04 -30.04
N ARG A 156 -4.01 12.36 -29.97
CA ARG A 156 -4.54 13.60 -30.59
C ARG A 156 -3.95 14.83 -29.94
N ARG A 157 -3.92 14.87 -28.62
CA ARG A 157 -3.41 16.01 -27.87
C ARG A 157 -1.91 16.20 -28.06
N TYR A 158 -1.13 15.12 -28.06
CA TYR A 158 0.29 15.15 -28.39
C TYR A 158 0.53 15.80 -29.77
N ARG A 159 -0.16 15.34 -30.82
CA ARG A 159 0.01 15.89 -32.19
C ARG A 159 -0.29 17.40 -32.26
N GLN A 160 -1.34 17.84 -31.58
CA GLN A 160 -1.70 19.26 -31.50
C GLN A 160 -0.58 20.09 -30.84
N LEU A 161 -0.07 19.63 -29.70
CA LEU A 161 0.96 20.33 -28.96
C LEU A 161 2.32 20.28 -29.69
N ALA A 162 2.70 19.15 -30.25
CA ALA A 162 3.93 18.99 -31.00
C ALA A 162 3.96 19.91 -32.23
N SER A 163 2.86 19.99 -33.01
CA SER A 163 2.76 20.91 -34.12
C SER A 163 2.83 22.38 -33.68
N ARG A 164 2.12 22.74 -32.59
CA ARG A 164 2.09 24.12 -32.07
C ARG A 164 3.45 24.63 -31.56
N HIS A 165 4.26 23.71 -31.00
CA HIS A 165 5.55 24.03 -30.39
C HIS A 165 6.74 23.61 -31.26
N HIS A 166 6.49 23.26 -32.53
CA HIS A 166 7.57 22.92 -33.46
C HIS A 166 8.43 24.14 -33.76
N PRO A 167 9.79 24.03 -33.80
CA PRO A 167 10.66 25.12 -34.11
C PRO A 167 10.35 25.83 -35.43
N ASP A 168 9.98 25.07 -36.47
CA ASP A 168 9.64 25.60 -37.81
C ASP A 168 8.38 26.49 -37.79
N HIS A 169 7.56 26.41 -36.78
CA HIS A 169 6.38 27.25 -36.55
C HIS A 169 6.61 28.30 -35.45
N GLY A 170 7.89 28.61 -35.12
CA GLY A 170 8.24 29.59 -34.10
C GLY A 170 8.03 29.09 -32.66
N GLY A 171 7.90 27.76 -32.46
CA GLY A 171 7.75 27.14 -31.15
C GLY A 171 9.07 27.00 -30.39
N SER A 172 8.97 26.65 -29.10
CA SER A 172 10.13 26.46 -28.22
C SER A 172 10.62 25.00 -28.27
N THR A 173 11.91 24.81 -28.62
CA THR A 173 12.57 23.50 -28.62
C THR A 173 12.46 22.78 -27.26
N GLY A 174 12.67 23.51 -26.14
CA GLY A 174 12.57 22.93 -24.80
C GLY A 174 11.15 22.45 -24.46
N ARG A 175 10.12 23.17 -24.92
CA ARG A 175 8.73 22.75 -24.74
C ARG A 175 8.39 21.52 -25.56
N LEU A 176 8.89 21.44 -26.80
CA LEU A 176 8.71 20.27 -27.65
C LEU A 176 9.41 19.04 -27.06
N GLN A 177 10.63 19.19 -26.54
CA GLN A 177 11.33 18.10 -25.85
C GLN A 177 10.54 17.57 -24.65
N ALA A 178 9.98 18.45 -23.82
CA ALA A 178 9.15 18.05 -22.69
C ALA A 178 7.88 17.30 -23.15
N ILE A 179 7.22 17.75 -24.22
CA ILE A 179 6.05 17.10 -24.82
C ILE A 179 6.41 15.70 -25.34
N ASN A 180 7.57 15.53 -25.99
CA ASN A 180 8.05 14.24 -26.48
C ASN A 180 8.36 13.29 -25.31
N ALA A 181 9.06 13.73 -24.27
CA ALA A 181 9.36 12.95 -23.09
C ALA A 181 8.06 12.46 -22.38
N ALA A 182 7.07 13.35 -22.25
CA ALA A 182 5.76 12.97 -21.71
C ALA A 182 5.08 11.89 -22.56
N MET A 183 5.11 12.02 -23.89
CA MET A 183 4.53 11.02 -24.78
C MET A 183 5.24 9.67 -24.69
N ASP A 184 6.56 9.64 -24.50
CA ASP A 184 7.31 8.39 -24.33
C ASP A 184 6.97 7.69 -23.00
N THR A 185 6.78 8.45 -21.93
CA THR A 185 6.26 7.92 -20.65
C THR A 185 4.86 7.31 -20.83
N LEU A 186 3.96 8.02 -21.50
CA LEU A 186 2.59 7.55 -21.78
C LEU A 186 2.57 6.32 -22.70
N ARG A 187 3.45 6.24 -23.70
CA ARG A 187 3.60 5.05 -24.53
C ARG A 187 4.00 3.82 -23.74
N ARG A 188 4.97 3.95 -22.85
CA ARG A 188 5.40 2.84 -21.97
C ARG A 188 4.27 2.35 -21.10
N HIS A 189 3.45 3.26 -20.57
CA HIS A 189 2.35 2.90 -19.68
C HIS A 189 1.15 2.27 -20.42
N TYR A 190 0.73 2.86 -21.53
CA TYR A 190 -0.45 2.41 -22.29
C TYR A 190 -0.12 1.35 -23.36
N GLY A 191 1.12 1.25 -23.81
CA GLY A 191 1.55 0.29 -24.83
C GLY A 191 1.52 -1.18 -24.37
N HIS A 192 1.42 -1.44 -23.06
CA HIS A 192 1.23 -2.78 -22.48
C HIS A 192 -0.26 -3.10 -22.21
N GLN A 193 -1.18 -2.17 -22.46
CA GLN A 193 -2.61 -2.44 -22.32
C GLN A 193 -3.19 -2.85 -23.69
N PRO A 194 -3.85 -4.01 -23.80
CA PRO A 194 -4.55 -4.39 -25.03
C PRO A 194 -5.55 -3.30 -25.37
N THR A 195 -5.54 -2.84 -26.63
CA THR A 195 -6.45 -1.81 -27.14
C THR A 195 -7.91 -2.20 -26.88
N ALA A 196 -8.78 -1.21 -26.70
CA ALA A 196 -10.20 -1.43 -26.44
C ALA A 196 -10.85 -2.37 -27.48
N ASP A 197 -10.37 -2.34 -28.72
CA ASP A 197 -10.81 -3.23 -29.81
C ASP A 197 -10.43 -4.70 -29.55
N ALA A 198 -9.26 -4.98 -28.97
CA ALA A 198 -8.87 -6.35 -28.59
C ALA A 198 -9.70 -6.89 -27.43
N ARG A 199 -10.16 -6.02 -26.50
CA ARG A 199 -11.09 -6.41 -25.42
C ARG A 199 -12.51 -6.66 -25.92
N ALA A 200 -12.96 -5.92 -26.93
CA ALA A 200 -14.28 -6.14 -27.58
C ALA A 200 -14.30 -7.46 -28.35
N GLN A 201 -13.23 -7.78 -29.07
CA GLN A 201 -13.11 -9.04 -29.81
C GLN A 201 -13.01 -10.26 -28.90
N ALA A 202 -12.28 -10.18 -27.78
CA ALA A 202 -12.19 -11.27 -26.80
C ALA A 202 -13.53 -11.56 -26.11
N ARG A 203 -14.41 -10.55 -25.95
CA ARG A 203 -15.77 -10.72 -25.41
C ARG A 203 -16.80 -11.23 -26.43
N ALA A 204 -16.53 -11.06 -27.71
CA ALA A 204 -17.42 -11.56 -28.80
C ALA A 204 -17.12 -13.02 -29.18
N SER A 205 -16.01 -13.58 -28.69
CA SER A 205 -15.54 -14.95 -28.98
C SER A 205 -15.66 -15.90 -27.77
N ALA A 206 -16.25 -15.46 -26.65
CA ALA A 206 -16.53 -16.25 -25.45
C ALA A 206 -18.05 -16.36 -25.25
#